data_0c3a9970ca05e5ed7d3e66cafb16c31f
#
_entry.id   0c3a9970ca05e5ed7d3e66cafb16c31f
#
_cell.length_a   1.000
_cell.length_b   1.000
_cell.length_c   1.000
_cell.angle_alpha   90.00
_cell.angle_beta   90.00
_cell.angle_gamma   90.00
#
_symmetry.space_group_name_H-M   'P 1'
#
loop_
_entity.id
_entity.type
_entity.pdbx_description
1 polymer ?
#
loop_
_entity_poly.entity_id
_entity_poly.type
_entity_poly.pdbx_seq_one_letter_code
_entity_poly.pdbx_strand_id
1 'polypeptide(L)'
;VDPRSPAARTRGAEDAPAARRRYRPPMPPLALTLGDPAGIGPELALSAWLGRGGAEPLPPFFLVADPDFVERLAHRLGRPVPVAEVDPETAAEVFPRALPVVSLPSGARVAAEPGVPDSVNAGATIESITAAVAFVKAGRASAVVTNPIAKFVLTRTGFAHPGHTEFLAALSVPPGQTPPRPVMMIWSPELSVVPVTIHVPLKDVPALLTQDLVEETALIVARDLRDRFGLPEPRLVLAGLNPHAGEAGTIGHEDRDVLAPAVARLRAQGIDIRGPLPADTLFHARARTAYDVALAPTHDQALIPIKTIAFDDGVNVTLGLPFVRTSPDHGTAFDIAGQGIARPDSLVAALRLADRLAANAALRSSPLGGAEIIPFSVYAGRPRSPGAHHFDAEDEL
;
A
#
# COMPACT_ATOMS: atom_id res chain seq x y z
N VAL A 1 -39.32 -7.89 63.74
CA VAL A 1 -39.05 -6.45 63.58
C VAL A 1 -37.60 -6.21 63.84
N ASP A 2 -36.76 -6.18 62.82
CA ASP A 2 -35.43 -5.54 62.93
C ASP A 2 -35.11 -4.93 61.56
N PRO A 3 -34.94 -3.62 61.45
CA PRO A 3 -34.64 -2.93 60.25
C PRO A 3 -33.12 -2.58 60.18
N ARG A 4 -32.31 -3.35 59.47
CA ARG A 4 -30.97 -2.90 59.02
C ARG A 4 -30.52 -3.62 57.76
N SER A 5 -30.93 -3.08 56.61
CA SER A 5 -30.29 -3.36 55.34
C SER A 5 -29.18 -2.33 55.09
N PRO A 6 -27.93 -2.72 54.77
CA PRO A 6 -26.90 -1.77 54.41
C PRO A 6 -27.02 -1.39 52.94
N ALA A 7 -27.05 -0.09 52.68
CA ALA A 7 -27.05 0.55 51.38
C ALA A 7 -25.89 0.04 50.48
N ALA A 8 -26.25 -0.41 49.30
CA ALA A 8 -25.32 -0.70 48.23
C ALA A 8 -24.63 0.61 47.82
N ARG A 9 -23.34 0.74 48.08
CA ARG A 9 -22.50 1.79 47.50
C ARG A 9 -22.31 1.47 46.03
N THR A 10 -22.91 2.28 45.20
CA THR A 10 -22.58 2.39 43.75
C THR A 10 -21.11 2.77 43.66
N ARG A 11 -20.28 1.85 43.20
CA ARG A 11 -18.91 2.14 42.78
C ARG A 11 -19.01 3.07 41.57
N GLY A 12 -18.42 4.24 41.69
CA GLY A 12 -18.30 5.22 40.59
C GLY A 12 -17.67 4.56 39.38
N ALA A 13 -18.19 4.95 38.22
CA ALA A 13 -17.55 4.68 36.96
C ALA A 13 -16.13 5.28 37.01
N GLU A 14 -15.13 4.42 37.13
CA GLU A 14 -13.73 4.84 36.92
C GLU A 14 -13.63 5.38 35.50
N ASP A 15 -13.24 6.66 35.41
CA ASP A 15 -12.91 7.34 34.17
C ASP A 15 -11.94 6.46 33.37
N ALA A 16 -12.41 5.99 32.22
CA ALA A 16 -11.52 5.40 31.23
C ALA A 16 -10.45 6.46 30.88
N PRO A 17 -9.16 6.12 30.94
CA PRO A 17 -8.11 7.09 30.69
C PRO A 17 -8.33 7.70 29.31
N ALA A 18 -8.49 9.02 29.26
CA ALA A 18 -8.60 9.80 28.02
C ALA A 18 -7.47 9.34 27.10
N ALA A 19 -7.83 8.86 25.92
CA ALA A 19 -6.87 8.37 24.92
C ALA A 19 -5.81 9.47 24.74
N ARG A 20 -4.60 9.22 25.25
CA ARG A 20 -3.47 10.15 25.10
C ARG A 20 -3.36 10.44 23.61
N ARG A 21 -3.52 11.70 23.21
CA ARG A 21 -3.24 12.14 21.84
C ARG A 21 -1.81 11.74 21.54
N ARG A 22 -1.65 10.71 20.72
CA ARG A 22 -0.33 10.22 20.30
C ARG A 22 0.35 11.34 19.53
N TYR A 23 1.58 11.67 19.91
CA TYR A 23 2.37 12.68 19.22
C TYR A 23 2.54 12.23 17.76
N ARG A 24 2.11 13.07 16.85
CA ARG A 24 2.35 12.92 15.42
C ARG A 24 3.21 14.11 14.98
N PRO A 25 4.40 13.86 14.40
CA PRO A 25 5.20 14.96 13.88
C PRO A 25 4.41 15.67 12.76
N PRO A 26 4.58 17.00 12.60
CA PRO A 26 4.06 17.68 11.42
C PRO A 26 4.71 17.07 10.17
N MET A 27 3.90 16.52 9.27
CA MET A 27 4.34 15.87 8.05
C MET A 27 4.10 16.77 6.85
N PRO A 28 5.03 16.84 5.88
CA PRO A 28 4.72 17.41 4.58
C PRO A 28 3.51 16.72 3.93
N PRO A 29 2.78 17.39 3.03
CA PRO A 29 1.66 16.76 2.32
C PRO A 29 2.12 15.59 1.45
N LEU A 30 1.17 14.74 1.03
CA LEU A 30 1.44 13.63 0.12
C LEU A 30 1.54 14.15 -1.32
N ALA A 31 2.43 13.56 -2.13
CA ALA A 31 2.50 13.81 -3.56
C ALA A 31 1.66 12.77 -4.31
N LEU A 32 0.56 13.19 -4.93
CA LEU A 32 -0.28 12.37 -5.79
C LEU A 32 0.12 12.60 -7.25
N THR A 33 0.39 11.53 -8.00
CA THR A 33 0.73 11.65 -9.43
C THR A 33 -0.53 11.80 -10.29
N LEU A 34 -0.37 12.40 -11.49
CA LEU A 34 -1.44 12.55 -12.46
C LEU A 34 -2.03 11.21 -12.89
N GLY A 35 -1.18 10.17 -13.06
CA GLY A 35 -1.56 8.93 -13.73
C GLY A 35 -1.69 9.11 -15.25
N ASP A 36 -2.43 8.21 -15.91
CA ASP A 36 -2.83 8.45 -17.30
C ASP A 36 -3.98 9.47 -17.31
N PRO A 37 -3.81 10.63 -17.98
CA PRO A 37 -4.80 11.70 -17.91
C PRO A 37 -6.12 11.36 -18.63
N ALA A 38 -6.12 10.36 -19.53
CA ALA A 38 -7.34 9.86 -20.17
C ALA A 38 -8.08 8.80 -19.32
N GLY A 39 -7.46 8.33 -18.21
CA GLY A 39 -8.05 7.38 -17.29
C GLY A 39 -8.79 8.04 -16.13
N ILE A 40 -9.26 7.19 -15.18
CA ILE A 40 -10.03 7.66 -14.01
C ILE A 40 -9.18 8.36 -12.94
N GLY A 41 -7.84 8.27 -12.98
CA GLY A 41 -6.97 8.83 -11.92
C GLY A 41 -7.26 10.29 -11.57
N PRO A 42 -7.30 11.23 -12.54
CA PRO A 42 -7.58 12.63 -12.26
C PRO A 42 -8.99 12.88 -11.69
N GLU A 43 -10.02 12.17 -12.16
CA GLU A 43 -11.38 12.31 -11.60
C GLU A 43 -11.49 11.75 -10.19
N LEU A 44 -10.71 10.70 -9.87
CA LEU A 44 -10.62 10.17 -8.50
C LEU A 44 -9.93 11.15 -7.55
N ALA A 45 -8.93 11.91 -8.01
CA ALA A 45 -8.31 12.97 -7.21
C ALA A 45 -9.33 14.07 -6.85
N LEU A 46 -10.17 14.50 -7.81
CA LEU A 46 -11.26 15.44 -7.57
C LEU A 46 -12.27 14.88 -6.55
N SER A 47 -12.66 13.62 -6.71
CA SER A 47 -13.62 12.93 -5.83
C SER A 47 -13.09 12.78 -4.42
N ALA A 48 -11.82 12.38 -4.27
CA ALA A 48 -11.16 12.26 -2.97
C ALA A 48 -11.10 13.61 -2.26
N TRP A 49 -10.72 14.68 -2.98
CA TRP A 49 -10.69 16.03 -2.40
C TRP A 49 -12.09 16.51 -1.96
N LEU A 50 -13.13 16.23 -2.71
CA LEU A 50 -14.51 16.55 -2.31
C LEU A 50 -14.91 15.83 -1.03
N GLY A 51 -14.48 14.58 -0.85
CA GLY A 51 -14.75 13.77 0.33
C GLY A 51 -13.80 14.02 1.52
N ARG A 52 -12.88 14.99 1.44
CA ARG A 52 -11.79 15.19 2.43
C ARG A 52 -12.24 15.46 3.86
N GLY A 53 -13.40 16.02 4.06
CA GLY A 53 -13.96 16.37 5.37
C GLY A 53 -14.93 15.32 5.94
N GLY A 54 -14.91 14.09 5.46
CA GLY A 54 -15.74 12.99 5.96
C GLY A 54 -15.43 12.61 7.41
N ALA A 55 -16.06 11.53 7.90
CA ALA A 55 -15.91 11.02 9.28
C ALA A 55 -14.44 10.77 9.66
N GLU A 56 -13.64 10.33 8.72
CA GLU A 56 -12.18 10.28 8.83
C GLU A 56 -11.58 11.27 7.81
N PRO A 57 -11.07 12.43 8.25
CA PRO A 57 -10.47 13.42 7.36
C PRO A 57 -9.31 12.84 6.56
N LEU A 58 -9.20 13.25 5.29
CA LEU A 58 -8.05 12.92 4.48
C LEU A 58 -6.81 13.73 4.88
N PRO A 59 -5.63 13.11 4.84
CA PRO A 59 -4.37 13.84 4.96
C PRO A 59 -4.23 14.82 3.78
N PRO A 60 -3.58 15.99 3.98
CA PRO A 60 -3.29 16.88 2.89
C PRO A 60 -2.46 16.22 1.80
N PHE A 61 -2.87 16.40 0.56
CA PHE A 61 -2.12 15.98 -0.62
C PHE A 61 -2.17 17.09 -1.69
N PHE A 62 -1.22 17.07 -2.60
CA PHE A 62 -1.23 17.85 -3.83
C PHE A 62 -1.14 16.92 -5.05
N LEU A 63 -1.77 17.31 -6.13
CA LEU A 63 -1.70 16.63 -7.41
C LEU A 63 -0.57 17.24 -8.25
N VAL A 64 0.34 16.43 -8.78
CA VAL A 64 1.38 16.88 -9.71
C VAL A 64 0.82 16.81 -11.13
N ALA A 65 0.36 17.93 -11.69
CA ALA A 65 -0.39 17.96 -12.95
C ALA A 65 -0.36 19.34 -13.62
N ASP A 66 -1.00 19.45 -14.78
CA ASP A 66 -1.39 20.72 -15.40
C ASP A 66 -2.66 21.27 -14.71
N PRO A 67 -2.61 22.41 -14.01
CA PRO A 67 -3.76 22.97 -13.30
C PRO A 67 -4.96 23.22 -14.22
N ASP A 68 -4.72 23.77 -15.42
CA ASP A 68 -5.79 24.07 -16.37
C ASP A 68 -6.50 22.78 -16.86
N PHE A 69 -5.77 21.66 -16.98
CA PHE A 69 -6.39 20.38 -17.28
C PHE A 69 -7.31 19.91 -16.17
N VAL A 70 -6.86 20.04 -14.91
CA VAL A 70 -7.65 19.63 -13.73
C VAL A 70 -8.93 20.47 -13.62
N GLU A 71 -8.86 21.79 -13.86
CA GLU A 71 -10.02 22.68 -13.88
C GLU A 71 -11.00 22.29 -14.99
N ARG A 72 -10.51 22.09 -16.22
CA ARG A 72 -11.37 21.66 -17.34
C ARG A 72 -12.07 20.33 -17.04
N LEU A 73 -11.38 19.37 -16.42
CA LEU A 73 -11.96 18.10 -16.02
C LEU A 73 -13.04 18.28 -14.94
N ALA A 74 -12.78 19.11 -13.92
CA ALA A 74 -13.77 19.43 -12.89
C ALA A 74 -15.04 20.05 -13.48
N HIS A 75 -14.91 21.00 -14.40
CA HIS A 75 -16.03 21.58 -15.13
C HIS A 75 -16.79 20.54 -15.98
N ARG A 76 -16.09 19.71 -16.71
CA ARG A 76 -16.68 18.65 -17.53
C ARG A 76 -17.53 17.67 -16.70
N LEU A 77 -17.05 17.33 -15.50
CA LEU A 77 -17.74 16.42 -14.58
C LEU A 77 -18.87 17.10 -13.79
N GLY A 78 -19.08 18.41 -13.98
CA GLY A 78 -20.05 19.19 -13.19
C GLY A 78 -19.72 19.22 -11.69
N ARG A 79 -18.44 19.07 -11.31
CA ARG A 79 -17.98 19.05 -9.93
C ARG A 79 -17.37 20.40 -9.55
N PRO A 80 -17.93 21.12 -8.56
CA PRO A 80 -17.40 22.42 -8.16
C PRO A 80 -16.17 22.26 -7.26
N VAL A 81 -15.04 21.85 -7.83
CA VAL A 81 -13.74 21.74 -7.15
C VAL A 81 -12.92 22.98 -7.47
N PRO A 82 -12.69 23.88 -6.51
CA PRO A 82 -11.70 24.92 -6.68
C PRO A 82 -10.32 24.31 -6.82
N VAL A 83 -9.58 24.69 -7.85
CA VAL A 83 -8.19 24.29 -8.08
C VAL A 83 -7.28 25.45 -7.76
N ALA A 84 -6.17 25.20 -7.11
CA ALA A 84 -5.16 26.21 -6.81
C ALA A 84 -3.77 25.69 -7.18
N GLU A 85 -3.09 26.43 -8.07
CA GLU A 85 -1.67 26.21 -8.33
C GLU A 85 -0.85 26.64 -7.12
N VAL A 86 0.01 25.75 -6.63
CA VAL A 86 0.79 25.95 -5.40
C VAL A 86 2.18 25.33 -5.48
N ASP A 87 3.06 25.75 -4.58
CA ASP A 87 4.25 24.96 -4.23
C ASP A 87 3.92 23.90 -3.20
N PRO A 88 4.67 22.78 -3.15
CA PRO A 88 4.44 21.70 -2.18
C PRO A 88 4.34 22.16 -0.72
N GLU A 89 5.12 23.17 -0.34
CA GLU A 89 5.19 23.69 1.03
C GLU A 89 3.88 24.37 1.48
N THR A 90 3.16 24.98 0.56
CA THR A 90 1.90 25.68 0.86
C THR A 90 0.66 24.81 0.64
N ALA A 91 0.83 23.62 0.06
CA ALA A 91 -0.27 22.75 -0.30
C ALA A 91 -1.16 22.38 0.89
N ALA A 92 -0.59 22.11 2.06
CA ALA A 92 -1.35 21.76 3.27
C ALA A 92 -2.25 22.90 3.76
N GLU A 93 -1.83 24.15 3.60
CA GLU A 93 -2.60 25.36 3.99
C GLU A 93 -3.76 25.61 3.02
N VAL A 94 -3.56 25.27 1.75
CA VAL A 94 -4.55 25.44 0.69
C VAL A 94 -5.59 24.32 0.68
N PHE A 95 -5.18 23.09 1.00
CA PHE A 95 -5.98 21.87 0.91
C PHE A 95 -7.40 21.95 1.48
N PRO A 96 -7.68 22.63 2.62
CA PRO A 96 -9.04 22.76 3.11
C PRO A 96 -9.99 23.55 2.19
N ARG A 97 -9.48 24.43 1.32
CA ARG A 97 -10.25 25.39 0.52
C ARG A 97 -10.25 25.10 -0.98
N ALA A 98 -9.16 24.53 -1.50
CA ALA A 98 -8.99 24.19 -2.91
C ALA A 98 -8.14 22.91 -3.04
N LEU A 99 -8.31 22.17 -4.16
CA LEU A 99 -7.40 21.09 -4.52
C LEU A 99 -6.05 21.69 -4.90
N PRO A 100 -4.97 21.44 -4.12
CA PRO A 100 -3.67 21.95 -4.47
C PRO A 100 -3.12 21.20 -5.68
N VAL A 101 -2.66 21.91 -6.68
CA VAL A 101 -1.99 21.35 -7.87
C VAL A 101 -0.61 21.97 -7.97
N VAL A 102 0.40 21.12 -8.03
CA VAL A 102 1.78 21.50 -8.32
C VAL A 102 2.01 21.29 -9.81
N SER A 103 2.33 22.37 -10.52
CA SER A 103 2.56 22.34 -11.95
C SER A 103 3.68 21.39 -12.33
N LEU A 104 3.56 20.78 -13.51
CA LEU A 104 4.65 19.99 -14.09
C LEU A 104 5.88 20.88 -14.30
N PRO A 105 7.09 20.42 -13.92
CA PRO A 105 8.33 21.22 -13.99
C PRO A 105 8.62 21.83 -15.37
N SER A 106 8.24 21.14 -16.46
CA SER A 106 8.37 21.66 -17.83
C SER A 106 7.33 22.70 -18.20
N GLY A 107 6.27 22.86 -17.40
CA GLY A 107 5.07 23.63 -17.77
C GLY A 107 4.23 22.95 -18.86
N ALA A 108 4.40 21.62 -19.06
CA ALA A 108 3.67 20.89 -20.11
C ALA A 108 2.17 20.97 -19.90
N ARG A 109 1.45 21.26 -20.99
CA ARG A 109 -0.01 21.26 -21.03
C ARG A 109 -0.54 19.86 -21.36
N VAL A 110 -1.56 19.45 -20.64
CA VAL A 110 -2.23 18.17 -20.84
C VAL A 110 -3.45 18.35 -21.74
N ALA A 111 -3.45 17.63 -22.86
CA ALA A 111 -4.55 17.59 -23.81
C ALA A 111 -5.11 16.16 -23.89
N ALA A 112 -5.84 15.76 -22.85
CA ALA A 112 -6.42 14.43 -22.77
C ALA A 112 -7.94 14.47 -22.90
N GLU A 113 -8.47 13.54 -23.66
CA GLU A 113 -9.91 13.24 -23.72
C GLU A 113 -10.14 11.99 -22.85
N PRO A 114 -11.00 12.06 -21.82
CA PRO A 114 -11.29 10.91 -20.97
C PRO A 114 -11.77 9.71 -21.79
N GLY A 115 -11.24 8.53 -21.50
CA GLY A 115 -11.53 7.30 -22.21
C GLY A 115 -10.74 7.10 -23.52
N VAL A 116 -9.96 8.10 -23.97
CA VAL A 116 -9.18 8.03 -25.22
C VAL A 116 -7.69 8.16 -24.90
N PRO A 117 -6.99 7.04 -24.62
CA PRO A 117 -5.57 7.07 -24.27
C PRO A 117 -4.71 7.53 -25.47
N ASP A 118 -3.88 8.55 -25.26
CA ASP A 118 -2.99 9.11 -26.28
C ASP A 118 -1.57 9.28 -25.75
N SER A 119 -0.61 8.84 -26.55
CA SER A 119 0.82 8.93 -26.25
C SER A 119 1.35 10.37 -26.19
N VAL A 120 0.63 11.35 -26.71
CA VAL A 120 0.99 12.78 -26.59
C VAL A 120 1.12 13.21 -25.12
N ASN A 121 0.37 12.58 -24.21
CA ASN A 121 0.38 12.87 -22.78
C ASN A 121 1.39 12.01 -21.99
N ALA A 122 2.10 11.08 -22.63
CA ALA A 122 3.04 10.20 -21.94
C ALA A 122 4.15 10.98 -21.21
N GLY A 123 4.65 12.06 -21.83
CA GLY A 123 5.65 12.94 -21.21
C GLY A 123 5.16 13.53 -19.89
N ALA A 124 3.93 14.05 -19.84
CA ALA A 124 3.32 14.61 -18.64
C ALA A 124 3.14 13.56 -17.54
N THR A 125 2.74 12.33 -17.91
CA THR A 125 2.62 11.21 -16.96
C THR A 125 3.98 10.84 -16.34
N ILE A 126 5.02 10.70 -17.17
CA ILE A 126 6.39 10.38 -16.72
C ILE A 126 6.94 11.49 -15.84
N GLU A 127 6.76 12.75 -16.25
CA GLU A 127 7.22 13.91 -15.52
C GLU A 127 6.54 14.04 -14.16
N SER A 128 5.22 13.81 -14.09
CA SER A 128 4.46 13.81 -12.83
C SER A 128 5.02 12.80 -11.82
N ILE A 129 5.33 11.57 -12.27
CA ILE A 129 5.93 10.55 -11.41
C ILE A 129 7.33 10.97 -10.96
N THR A 130 8.15 11.46 -11.89
CA THR A 130 9.52 11.89 -11.61
C THR A 130 9.56 13.04 -10.60
N ALA A 131 8.70 14.04 -10.78
CA ALA A 131 8.58 15.17 -9.87
C ALA A 131 8.08 14.75 -8.48
N ALA A 132 7.07 13.88 -8.40
CA ALA A 132 6.58 13.36 -7.12
C ALA A 132 7.68 12.65 -6.32
N VAL A 133 8.49 11.81 -6.98
CA VAL A 133 9.65 11.16 -6.34
C VAL A 133 10.70 12.18 -5.91
N ALA A 134 10.97 13.19 -6.75
CA ALA A 134 11.92 14.26 -6.41
C ALA A 134 11.47 15.06 -5.18
N PHE A 135 10.18 15.38 -5.06
CA PHE A 135 9.64 16.07 -3.88
C PHE A 135 9.81 15.24 -2.61
N VAL A 136 9.55 13.92 -2.65
CA VAL A 136 9.76 13.07 -1.47
C VAL A 136 11.24 12.97 -1.12
N LYS A 137 12.13 12.79 -2.09
CA LYS A 137 13.59 12.75 -1.85
C LYS A 137 14.13 14.05 -1.27
N ALA A 138 13.52 15.19 -1.61
CA ALA A 138 13.84 16.51 -1.08
C ALA A 138 13.17 16.83 0.27
N GLY A 139 12.34 15.93 0.81
CA GLY A 139 11.58 16.17 2.04
C GLY A 139 10.42 17.18 1.90
N ARG A 140 10.03 17.55 0.66
CA ARG A 140 8.93 18.46 0.33
C ARG A 140 7.58 17.73 0.28
N ALA A 141 7.58 16.40 0.20
CA ALA A 141 6.42 15.54 0.36
C ALA A 141 6.77 14.36 1.26
N SER A 142 5.80 13.80 1.97
CA SER A 142 6.00 12.70 2.92
C SER A 142 5.97 11.32 2.28
N ALA A 143 5.22 11.13 1.20
CA ALA A 143 5.12 9.90 0.44
C ALA A 143 4.65 10.16 -1.00
N VAL A 144 4.85 9.17 -1.87
CA VAL A 144 4.28 9.14 -3.22
C VAL A 144 3.02 8.28 -3.21
N VAL A 145 1.91 8.85 -3.69
CA VAL A 145 0.71 8.09 -4.03
C VAL A 145 0.54 8.16 -5.54
N THR A 146 0.40 7.00 -6.20
CA THR A 146 0.37 7.03 -7.67
C THR A 146 -1.01 6.65 -8.20
N ASN A 147 -1.54 7.48 -9.08
CA ASN A 147 -2.67 7.11 -9.92
C ASN A 147 -2.26 6.09 -10.99
N PRO A 148 -3.20 5.29 -11.51
CA PRO A 148 -2.92 4.26 -12.51
C PRO A 148 -2.37 4.85 -13.82
N ILE A 149 -1.47 4.10 -14.47
CA ILE A 149 -0.88 4.43 -15.77
C ILE A 149 -1.16 3.33 -16.79
N ALA A 150 -1.23 3.68 -18.05
CA ALA A 150 -1.34 2.72 -19.15
C ALA A 150 0.05 2.44 -19.74
N LYS A 151 0.61 1.26 -19.44
CA LYS A 151 1.94 0.88 -19.92
C LYS A 151 2.08 1.00 -21.43
N PHE A 152 1.06 0.55 -22.20
CA PHE A 152 1.10 0.58 -23.66
C PHE A 152 1.17 2.01 -24.24
N VAL A 153 0.63 3.00 -23.53
CA VAL A 153 0.74 4.42 -23.88
C VAL A 153 2.19 4.89 -23.73
N LEU A 154 2.82 4.56 -22.59
CA LEU A 154 4.18 4.98 -22.31
C LEU A 154 5.21 4.29 -23.19
N THR A 155 5.05 2.99 -23.49
CA THR A 155 6.01 2.26 -24.32
C THR A 155 6.11 2.79 -25.75
N ARG A 156 5.04 3.38 -26.29
CA ARG A 156 5.05 4.05 -27.62
C ARG A 156 5.98 5.26 -27.68
N THR A 157 6.35 5.83 -26.53
CA THR A 157 7.26 6.99 -26.45
C THR A 157 8.68 6.62 -26.02
N GLY A 158 9.03 5.32 -26.02
CA GLY A 158 10.35 4.85 -25.64
C GLY A 158 10.56 4.63 -24.15
N PHE A 159 9.48 4.56 -23.35
CA PHE A 159 9.57 4.22 -21.92
C PHE A 159 10.15 2.81 -21.74
N ALA A 160 11.37 2.74 -21.18
CA ALA A 160 12.20 1.53 -21.15
C ALA A 160 11.93 0.60 -19.95
N HIS A 161 11.09 1.01 -18.99
CA HIS A 161 10.87 0.23 -17.78
C HIS A 161 9.75 -0.81 -17.96
N PRO A 162 9.87 -2.00 -17.34
CA PRO A 162 8.85 -3.05 -17.42
C PRO A 162 7.49 -2.61 -16.86
N GLY A 163 7.49 -1.75 -15.84
CA GLY A 163 6.29 -1.26 -15.19
C GLY A 163 6.53 -0.01 -14.35
N HIS A 164 5.46 0.42 -13.67
CA HIS A 164 5.46 1.57 -12.77
C HIS A 164 6.41 1.38 -11.60
N THR A 165 6.43 0.19 -11.04
CA THR A 165 7.19 -0.20 -9.85
C THR A 165 8.69 -0.16 -10.12
N GLU A 166 9.14 -0.71 -11.24
CA GLU A 166 10.55 -0.71 -11.66
C GLU A 166 11.02 0.71 -12.00
N PHE A 167 10.13 1.54 -12.58
CA PHE A 167 10.44 2.95 -12.82
C PHE A 167 10.66 3.71 -11.52
N LEU A 168 9.80 3.52 -10.52
CA LEU A 168 9.97 4.13 -9.20
C LEU A 168 11.26 3.66 -8.51
N ALA A 169 11.61 2.38 -8.63
CA ALA A 169 12.87 1.86 -8.12
C ALA A 169 14.08 2.52 -8.82
N ALA A 170 14.03 2.69 -10.13
CA ALA A 170 15.08 3.39 -10.88
C ALA A 170 15.23 4.87 -10.45
N LEU A 171 14.10 5.58 -10.23
CA LEU A 171 14.11 6.96 -9.74
C LEU A 171 14.61 7.11 -8.29
N SER A 172 14.61 6.02 -7.53
CA SER A 172 15.00 6.03 -6.12
C SER A 172 16.52 6.22 -5.90
N VAL A 173 17.33 5.87 -6.90
CA VAL A 173 18.80 5.93 -6.86
C VAL A 173 19.35 6.90 -7.92
N PRO A 174 20.60 7.37 -7.77
CA PRO A 174 21.28 8.11 -8.83
C PRO A 174 21.43 7.28 -10.11
N PRO A 175 21.49 7.93 -11.30
CA PRO A 175 21.75 7.24 -12.56
C PRO A 175 23.01 6.37 -12.50
N GLY A 176 22.93 5.13 -13.00
CA GLY A 176 24.04 4.17 -13.03
C GLY A 176 24.19 3.32 -11.76
N GLN A 177 23.46 3.59 -10.71
CA GLN A 177 23.40 2.70 -9.54
C GLN A 177 22.33 1.61 -9.73
N THR A 178 22.57 0.45 -9.11
CA THR A 178 21.59 -0.65 -9.10
C THR A 178 20.39 -0.25 -8.25
N PRO A 179 19.16 -0.21 -8.84
CA PRO A 179 17.96 0.06 -8.09
C PRO A 179 17.69 -1.01 -7.01
N PRO A 180 17.09 -0.63 -5.87
CA PRO A 180 16.63 -1.61 -4.90
C PRO A 180 15.55 -2.50 -5.53
N ARG A 181 15.46 -3.75 -5.06
CA ARG A 181 14.40 -4.64 -5.50
C ARG A 181 13.06 -4.21 -4.90
N PRO A 182 12.08 -3.84 -5.71
CA PRO A 182 10.75 -3.55 -5.23
C PRO A 182 9.97 -4.85 -4.97
N VAL A 183 9.16 -4.87 -3.93
CA VAL A 183 8.26 -5.98 -3.59
C VAL A 183 6.84 -5.46 -3.54
N MET A 184 5.96 -6.09 -4.32
CA MET A 184 4.54 -5.78 -4.33
C MET A 184 3.85 -6.38 -3.11
N MET A 185 3.10 -5.58 -2.37
CA MET A 185 2.18 -6.02 -1.34
C MET A 185 0.80 -5.44 -1.62
N ILE A 186 -0.23 -6.25 -1.55
CA ILE A 186 -1.60 -5.75 -1.45
C ILE A 186 -2.00 -5.80 0.02
N TRP A 187 -2.41 -4.65 0.51
CA TRP A 187 -2.80 -4.44 1.90
C TRP A 187 -4.28 -4.10 2.02
N SER A 188 -4.92 -4.66 3.02
CA SER A 188 -6.22 -4.21 3.56
C SER A 188 -6.23 -4.34 5.08
N PRO A 189 -7.21 -3.76 5.78
CA PRO A 189 -7.37 -3.98 7.22
C PRO A 189 -7.53 -5.45 7.63
N GLU A 190 -7.99 -6.31 6.71
CA GLU A 190 -8.31 -7.71 7.00
C GLU A 190 -7.25 -8.70 6.56
N LEU A 191 -6.43 -8.37 5.57
CA LEU A 191 -5.43 -9.26 5.00
C LEU A 191 -4.33 -8.46 4.31
N SER A 192 -3.09 -8.91 4.45
CA SER A 192 -1.95 -8.45 3.63
C SER A 192 -1.32 -9.64 2.93
N VAL A 193 -1.05 -9.49 1.64
CA VAL A 193 -0.47 -10.54 0.81
C VAL A 193 0.69 -10.03 -0.03
N VAL A 194 1.66 -10.90 -0.25
CA VAL A 194 2.84 -10.61 -1.08
C VAL A 194 3.04 -11.77 -2.06
N PRO A 195 2.82 -11.57 -3.36
CA PRO A 195 3.20 -12.56 -4.36
C PRO A 195 4.73 -12.57 -4.51
N VAL A 196 5.34 -13.74 -4.42
CA VAL A 196 6.79 -13.93 -4.61
C VAL A 196 7.14 -13.83 -6.09
N THR A 197 6.31 -14.44 -6.95
CA THR A 197 6.37 -14.26 -8.42
C THR A 197 5.15 -13.49 -8.90
N ILE A 198 5.36 -12.53 -9.80
CA ILE A 198 4.32 -11.64 -10.35
C ILE A 198 4.38 -11.66 -11.89
N HIS A 199 3.22 -11.53 -12.54
CA HIS A 199 3.07 -11.31 -14.00
C HIS A 199 3.90 -12.29 -14.89
N VAL A 200 4.05 -13.52 -14.42
CA VAL A 200 4.73 -14.60 -15.16
C VAL A 200 3.76 -15.74 -15.44
N PRO A 201 3.91 -16.45 -16.57
CA PRO A 201 3.09 -17.64 -16.83
C PRO A 201 3.25 -18.67 -15.71
N LEU A 202 2.16 -19.32 -15.31
CA LEU A 202 2.17 -20.30 -14.21
C LEU A 202 3.21 -21.41 -14.42
N LYS A 203 3.41 -21.86 -15.68
CA LYS A 203 4.40 -22.90 -16.04
C LYS A 203 5.84 -22.51 -15.75
N ASP A 204 6.13 -21.20 -15.68
CA ASP A 204 7.49 -20.68 -15.48
C ASP A 204 7.78 -20.42 -13.99
N VAL A 205 6.75 -20.43 -13.13
CA VAL A 205 6.87 -20.17 -11.69
C VAL A 205 7.85 -21.13 -11.02
N PRO A 206 7.81 -22.46 -11.21
CA PRO A 206 8.73 -23.38 -10.52
C PRO A 206 10.21 -23.10 -10.82
N ALA A 207 10.53 -22.65 -12.04
CA ALA A 207 11.90 -22.32 -12.44
C ALA A 207 12.39 -21.00 -11.87
N LEU A 208 11.48 -20.05 -11.64
CA LEU A 208 11.78 -18.72 -11.08
C LEU A 208 11.81 -18.72 -9.55
N LEU A 209 11.10 -19.65 -8.92
CA LEU A 209 10.95 -19.73 -7.47
C LEU A 209 12.20 -20.35 -6.84
N THR A 210 13.18 -19.49 -6.51
CA THR A 210 14.42 -19.89 -5.86
C THR A 210 14.40 -19.61 -4.37
N GLN A 211 15.26 -20.29 -3.58
CA GLN A 211 15.42 -19.99 -2.15
C GLN A 211 15.79 -18.53 -1.94
N ASP A 212 16.75 -18.00 -2.72
CA ASP A 212 17.22 -16.61 -2.60
C ASP A 212 16.10 -15.60 -2.90
N LEU A 213 15.23 -15.91 -3.89
CA LEU A 213 14.07 -15.06 -4.21
C LEU A 213 13.08 -14.97 -3.05
N VAL A 214 12.80 -16.10 -2.40
CA VAL A 214 11.91 -16.18 -1.24
C VAL A 214 12.53 -15.45 -0.05
N GLU A 215 13.82 -15.70 0.23
CA GLU A 215 14.53 -15.07 1.34
C GLU A 215 14.60 -13.54 1.18
N GLU A 216 15.03 -13.05 0.03
CA GLU A 216 15.10 -11.60 -0.23
C GLU A 216 13.73 -10.95 -0.10
N THR A 217 12.67 -11.58 -0.65
CA THR A 217 11.31 -11.08 -0.54
C THR A 217 10.87 -10.98 0.92
N ALA A 218 11.06 -12.05 1.71
CA ALA A 218 10.66 -12.08 3.11
C ALA A 218 11.45 -11.07 3.97
N LEU A 219 12.73 -10.88 3.71
CA LEU A 219 13.58 -9.90 4.43
C LEU A 219 13.13 -8.47 4.16
N ILE A 220 12.81 -8.13 2.88
CA ILE A 220 12.27 -6.81 2.52
C ILE A 220 10.92 -6.59 3.22
N VAL A 221 10.03 -7.57 3.19
CA VAL A 221 8.73 -7.52 3.85
C VAL A 221 8.88 -7.32 5.36
N ALA A 222 9.67 -8.16 6.02
CA ALA A 222 9.86 -8.07 7.48
C ALA A 222 10.46 -6.73 7.92
N ARG A 223 11.42 -6.19 7.15
CA ARG A 223 12.00 -4.86 7.41
C ARG A 223 10.94 -3.77 7.29
N ASP A 224 10.22 -3.70 6.18
CA ASP A 224 9.26 -2.63 5.92
C ASP A 224 8.04 -2.72 6.85
N LEU A 225 7.63 -3.92 7.27
CA LEU A 225 6.60 -4.11 8.30
C LEU A 225 7.06 -3.56 9.66
N ARG A 226 8.32 -3.74 10.03
CA ARG A 226 8.87 -3.12 11.25
C ARG A 226 8.97 -1.61 11.14
N ASP A 227 9.54 -1.12 10.04
CA ASP A 227 9.98 0.26 9.93
C ASP A 227 8.84 1.21 9.56
N ARG A 228 7.85 0.73 8.80
CA ARG A 228 6.76 1.55 8.27
C ARG A 228 5.40 1.15 8.83
N PHE A 229 5.14 -0.15 8.99
CA PHE A 229 3.86 -0.59 9.56
C PHE A 229 3.86 -0.61 11.10
N GLY A 230 5.00 -0.34 11.75
CA GLY A 230 5.08 -0.27 13.20
C GLY A 230 4.87 -1.61 13.89
N LEU A 231 5.18 -2.73 13.21
CA LEU A 231 5.13 -4.07 13.78
C LEU A 231 6.53 -4.48 14.23
N PRO A 232 6.86 -4.43 15.55
CA PRO A 232 8.22 -4.71 16.02
C PRO A 232 8.68 -6.13 15.66
N GLU A 233 7.75 -7.07 15.75
CA GLU A 233 7.94 -8.50 15.50
C GLU A 233 6.89 -8.98 14.49
N PRO A 234 7.09 -8.72 13.19
CA PRO A 234 6.12 -9.11 12.16
C PRO A 234 6.10 -10.63 11.99
N ARG A 235 4.89 -11.20 11.97
CA ARG A 235 4.65 -12.62 11.79
C ARG A 235 4.34 -12.88 10.31
N LEU A 236 5.18 -13.66 9.66
CA LEU A 236 5.03 -14.02 8.26
C LEU A 236 4.53 -15.45 8.13
N VAL A 237 3.77 -15.73 7.06
CA VAL A 237 3.50 -17.09 6.61
C VAL A 237 3.86 -17.22 5.13
N LEU A 238 4.33 -18.40 4.72
CA LEU A 238 4.58 -18.73 3.33
C LEU A 238 3.61 -19.82 2.92
N ALA A 239 2.80 -19.55 1.89
CA ALA A 239 1.96 -20.55 1.25
C ALA A 239 2.81 -21.58 0.48
N GLY A 240 2.36 -22.81 0.41
CA GLY A 240 2.92 -23.81 -0.47
C GLY A 240 2.64 -23.51 -1.94
N LEU A 241 3.54 -23.94 -2.81
CA LEU A 241 3.32 -23.88 -4.26
C LEU A 241 2.33 -24.96 -4.71
N ASN A 242 2.53 -26.18 -4.21
CA ASN A 242 1.73 -27.34 -4.60
C ASN A 242 0.55 -27.58 -3.64
N PRO A 243 -0.50 -28.31 -4.07
CA PRO A 243 -1.56 -28.73 -3.16
C PRO A 243 -1.00 -29.40 -1.91
N HIS A 244 -1.61 -29.12 -0.76
CA HIS A 244 -1.17 -29.62 0.56
C HIS A 244 0.30 -29.34 0.89
N ALA A 245 0.86 -28.24 0.34
CA ALA A 245 2.29 -27.90 0.45
C ALA A 245 3.22 -29.07 0.02
N GLY A 246 2.84 -29.76 -1.06
CA GLY A 246 3.60 -30.83 -1.67
C GLY A 246 3.53 -32.19 -0.95
N GLU A 247 2.78 -32.31 0.17
CA GLU A 247 2.55 -33.55 0.92
C GLU A 247 3.85 -34.40 1.08
N ALA A 248 4.84 -33.80 1.73
CA ALA A 248 6.20 -34.38 1.91
C ALA A 248 6.92 -34.77 0.61
N GLY A 249 6.54 -34.20 -0.54
CA GLY A 249 7.14 -34.41 -1.84
C GLY A 249 6.40 -35.43 -2.71
N THR A 250 5.21 -35.90 -2.31
CA THR A 250 4.38 -36.79 -3.13
C THR A 250 3.60 -36.00 -4.20
N ILE A 251 3.33 -34.70 -3.97
CA ILE A 251 2.65 -33.82 -4.88
C ILE A 251 3.59 -32.66 -5.27
N GLY A 252 4.70 -32.96 -5.92
CA GLY A 252 5.74 -31.99 -6.26
C GLY A 252 6.81 -31.87 -5.20
N HIS A 253 7.94 -31.27 -5.57
CA HIS A 253 9.14 -31.23 -4.73
C HIS A 253 9.53 -29.81 -4.31
N GLU A 254 8.99 -28.77 -4.93
CA GLU A 254 9.37 -27.37 -4.75
C GLU A 254 9.17 -26.91 -3.30
N ASP A 255 8.09 -27.38 -2.65
CA ASP A 255 7.80 -27.05 -1.26
C ASP A 255 8.88 -27.60 -0.32
N ARG A 256 9.31 -28.84 -0.54
CA ARG A 256 10.36 -29.51 0.24
C ARG A 256 11.76 -29.00 -0.09
N ASP A 257 12.06 -28.81 -1.39
CA ASP A 257 13.44 -28.60 -1.86
C ASP A 257 13.80 -27.12 -1.99
N VAL A 258 12.80 -26.23 -2.08
CA VAL A 258 12.99 -24.78 -2.21
C VAL A 258 12.38 -24.01 -1.04
N LEU A 259 11.07 -24.15 -0.78
CA LEU A 259 10.38 -23.30 0.17
C LEU A 259 10.74 -23.61 1.63
N ALA A 260 10.76 -24.88 2.03
CA ALA A 260 11.10 -25.27 3.40
C ALA A 260 12.54 -24.90 3.78
N PRO A 261 13.57 -25.08 2.93
CA PRO A 261 14.92 -24.58 3.20
C PRO A 261 15.00 -23.06 3.33
N ALA A 262 14.29 -22.29 2.48
CA ALA A 262 14.25 -20.84 2.58
C ALA A 262 13.63 -20.39 3.93
N VAL A 263 12.53 -21.01 4.35
CA VAL A 263 11.92 -20.77 5.67
C VAL A 263 12.90 -21.08 6.81
N ALA A 264 13.64 -22.20 6.71
CA ALA A 264 14.62 -22.56 7.73
C ALA A 264 15.75 -21.52 7.85
N ARG A 265 16.27 -21.01 6.71
CA ARG A 265 17.30 -19.96 6.69
C ARG A 265 16.77 -18.63 7.26
N LEU A 266 15.55 -18.25 6.92
CA LEU A 266 14.92 -17.05 7.46
C LEU A 266 14.74 -17.11 8.97
N ARG A 267 14.29 -18.26 9.51
CA ARG A 267 14.20 -18.49 10.95
C ARG A 267 15.54 -18.39 11.65
N ALA A 268 16.60 -18.96 11.04
CA ALA A 268 17.95 -18.83 11.56
C ALA A 268 18.46 -17.39 11.62
N GLN A 269 17.91 -16.50 10.79
CA GLN A 269 18.17 -15.05 10.80
C GLN A 269 17.25 -14.28 11.76
N GLY A 270 16.39 -14.95 12.54
CA GLY A 270 15.49 -14.34 13.50
C GLY A 270 14.19 -13.79 12.90
N ILE A 271 13.80 -14.22 11.70
CA ILE A 271 12.52 -13.86 11.09
C ILE A 271 11.44 -14.83 11.59
N ASP A 272 10.36 -14.29 12.18
CA ASP A 272 9.18 -15.08 12.53
C ASP A 272 8.39 -15.40 11.25
N ILE A 273 8.68 -16.56 10.67
CA ILE A 273 8.03 -17.06 9.46
C ILE A 273 7.66 -18.53 9.62
N ARG A 274 6.45 -18.90 9.19
CA ARG A 274 5.94 -20.26 9.14
C ARG A 274 5.65 -20.66 7.71
N GLY A 275 5.78 -21.96 7.43
CA GLY A 275 5.51 -22.51 6.12
C GLY A 275 6.60 -23.48 5.64
N PRO A 276 6.46 -24.00 4.40
CA PRO A 276 5.27 -23.83 3.55
C PRO A 276 4.03 -24.46 4.15
N LEU A 277 2.87 -23.75 4.05
CA LEU A 277 1.58 -24.20 4.55
C LEU A 277 0.59 -24.37 3.38
N PRO A 278 -0.39 -25.29 3.45
CA PRO A 278 -1.40 -25.42 2.42
C PRO A 278 -2.11 -24.09 2.15
N ALA A 279 -2.10 -23.66 0.89
CA ALA A 279 -2.61 -22.33 0.51
C ALA A 279 -4.14 -22.19 0.70
N ASP A 280 -4.88 -23.28 0.52
CA ASP A 280 -6.34 -23.35 0.65
C ASP A 280 -6.84 -23.12 2.09
N THR A 281 -6.01 -23.40 3.10
CA THR A 281 -6.37 -23.22 4.51
C THR A 281 -5.82 -21.95 5.15
N LEU A 282 -5.05 -21.12 4.42
CA LEU A 282 -4.39 -19.94 5.01
C LEU A 282 -5.29 -18.73 5.20
N PHE A 283 -6.30 -18.54 4.34
CA PHE A 283 -6.95 -17.23 4.20
C PHE A 283 -8.30 -17.10 4.91
N HIS A 284 -8.80 -18.14 5.59
CA HIS A 284 -10.03 -18.03 6.37
C HIS A 284 -9.82 -17.15 7.62
N ALA A 285 -10.92 -16.60 8.17
CA ALA A 285 -10.88 -15.60 9.23
C ALA A 285 -10.05 -16.01 10.46
N ARG A 286 -10.12 -17.28 10.89
CA ARG A 286 -9.35 -17.79 12.04
C ARG A 286 -7.86 -17.86 11.72
N ALA A 287 -7.47 -18.38 10.54
CA ALA A 287 -6.06 -18.47 10.15
C ALA A 287 -5.39 -17.09 10.07
N ARG A 288 -6.09 -16.10 9.51
CA ARG A 288 -5.59 -14.72 9.39
C ARG A 288 -5.22 -14.06 10.73
N THR A 289 -5.72 -14.53 11.87
CA THR A 289 -5.33 -13.99 13.19
C THR A 289 -3.92 -14.41 13.62
N ALA A 290 -3.35 -15.42 12.98
CA ALA A 290 -2.08 -16.02 13.38
C ALA A 290 -0.85 -15.40 12.70
N TYR A 291 -1.04 -14.49 11.72
CA TYR A 291 0.04 -13.82 11.00
C TYR A 291 -0.32 -12.37 10.64
N ASP A 292 0.66 -11.60 10.21
CA ASP A 292 0.50 -10.22 9.80
C ASP A 292 0.57 -10.08 8.27
N VAL A 293 1.26 -11.00 7.57
CA VAL A 293 1.34 -11.03 6.10
C VAL A 293 1.51 -12.46 5.61
N ALA A 294 0.86 -12.79 4.49
CA ALA A 294 1.04 -14.04 3.78
C ALA A 294 1.85 -13.82 2.48
N LEU A 295 2.98 -14.53 2.36
CA LEU A 295 3.71 -14.65 1.11
C LEU A 295 3.13 -15.83 0.33
N ALA A 296 2.90 -15.64 -0.96
CA ALA A 296 2.40 -16.71 -1.84
C ALA A 296 3.31 -16.87 -3.06
N PRO A 297 3.66 -18.11 -3.43
CA PRO A 297 4.52 -18.37 -4.58
C PRO A 297 4.03 -17.76 -5.88
N THR A 298 2.71 -17.75 -6.12
CA THR A 298 2.10 -17.26 -7.35
C THR A 298 1.25 -16.01 -7.12
N HIS A 299 1.08 -15.23 -8.19
CA HIS A 299 0.22 -14.04 -8.21
C HIS A 299 -1.21 -14.35 -7.73
N ASP A 300 -1.86 -15.36 -8.27
CA ASP A 300 -3.27 -15.63 -8.00
C ASP A 300 -3.52 -16.22 -6.61
N GLN A 301 -2.57 -17.01 -6.05
CA GLN A 301 -2.65 -17.43 -4.64
C GLN A 301 -2.67 -16.25 -3.68
N ALA A 302 -1.98 -15.15 -4.02
CA ALA A 302 -2.00 -13.92 -3.23
C ALA A 302 -3.27 -13.10 -3.51
N LEU A 303 -3.60 -12.85 -4.77
CA LEU A 303 -4.59 -11.83 -5.15
C LEU A 303 -6.03 -12.32 -5.06
N ILE A 304 -6.32 -13.59 -5.34
CA ILE A 304 -7.68 -14.12 -5.23
C ILE A 304 -8.24 -13.94 -3.81
N PRO A 305 -7.54 -14.35 -2.74
CA PRO A 305 -8.06 -14.17 -1.38
C PRO A 305 -8.31 -12.71 -1.02
N ILE A 306 -7.35 -11.82 -1.26
CA ILE A 306 -7.51 -10.42 -0.86
C ILE A 306 -8.56 -9.70 -1.70
N LYS A 307 -8.66 -10.00 -3.01
CA LYS A 307 -9.71 -9.44 -3.87
C LYS A 307 -11.11 -9.96 -3.52
N THR A 308 -11.20 -11.17 -2.96
CA THR A 308 -12.47 -11.70 -2.45
C THR A 308 -12.90 -11.00 -1.16
N ILE A 309 -11.95 -10.63 -0.30
CA ILE A 309 -12.22 -10.06 1.02
C ILE A 309 -12.34 -8.54 0.98
N ALA A 310 -11.45 -7.86 0.22
CA ALA A 310 -11.23 -6.42 0.27
C ALA A 310 -11.05 -5.83 -1.15
N PHE A 311 -12.04 -6.02 -2.02
CA PHE A 311 -11.99 -5.56 -3.41
C PHE A 311 -11.95 -4.04 -3.52
N ASP A 312 -12.74 -3.33 -2.70
CA ASP A 312 -12.96 -1.89 -2.81
C ASP A 312 -11.89 -1.05 -2.10
N ASP A 313 -11.28 -1.57 -1.04
CA ASP A 313 -10.35 -0.85 -0.16
C ASP A 313 -8.92 -1.42 -0.14
N GLY A 314 -8.65 -2.36 -1.03
CA GLY A 314 -7.31 -2.88 -1.25
C GLY A 314 -6.34 -1.78 -1.70
N VAL A 315 -5.14 -1.76 -1.10
CA VAL A 315 -4.08 -0.80 -1.43
C VAL A 315 -2.85 -1.55 -1.89
N ASN A 316 -2.33 -1.16 -3.05
CA ASN A 316 -1.03 -1.65 -3.52
C ASN A 316 0.09 -0.82 -2.86
N VAL A 317 0.95 -1.50 -2.12
CA VAL A 317 2.12 -0.92 -1.46
C VAL A 317 3.38 -1.46 -2.12
N THR A 318 4.29 -0.59 -2.52
CA THR A 318 5.61 -1.01 -2.98
C THR A 318 6.59 -0.97 -1.81
N LEU A 319 6.98 -2.14 -1.34
CA LEU A 319 8.02 -2.31 -0.32
C LEU A 319 9.42 -2.29 -0.97
N GLY A 320 10.45 -2.09 -0.17
CA GLY A 320 11.84 -2.10 -0.64
C GLY A 320 12.37 -0.77 -1.14
N LEU A 321 11.52 0.18 -1.48
CA LEU A 321 11.94 1.53 -1.89
C LEU A 321 12.45 2.35 -0.69
N PRO A 322 13.36 3.32 -0.87
CA PRO A 322 13.83 4.19 0.23
C PRO A 322 12.78 5.22 0.70
N PHE A 323 11.63 5.26 0.06
CA PHE A 323 10.49 6.11 0.41
C PHE A 323 9.18 5.32 0.41
N VAL A 324 8.14 5.86 1.04
CA VAL A 324 6.81 5.25 1.04
C VAL A 324 6.13 5.47 -0.31
N ARG A 325 5.63 4.37 -0.89
CA ARG A 325 4.77 4.43 -2.07
C ARG A 325 3.54 3.56 -1.91
N THR A 326 2.37 4.14 -2.16
CA THR A 326 1.10 3.43 -2.25
C THR A 326 0.39 3.76 -3.57
N SER A 327 -0.56 2.95 -3.94
CA SER A 327 -1.48 3.22 -5.04
C SER A 327 -2.81 2.50 -4.82
N PRO A 328 -3.90 2.98 -5.44
CA PRO A 328 -5.10 2.17 -5.58
C PRO A 328 -4.79 0.86 -6.31
N ASP A 329 -5.61 -0.16 -6.03
CA ASP A 329 -5.45 -1.50 -6.59
C ASP A 329 -6.41 -1.74 -7.77
N HIS A 330 -6.50 -0.76 -8.67
CA HIS A 330 -7.25 -0.82 -9.93
C HIS A 330 -6.45 -0.18 -11.08
N GLY A 331 -6.89 -0.39 -12.31
CA GLY A 331 -6.29 0.18 -13.52
C GLY A 331 -6.85 1.54 -13.90
N THR A 332 -6.53 1.96 -15.13
CA THR A 332 -6.94 3.24 -15.71
C THR A 332 -8.44 3.33 -16.03
N ALA A 333 -9.12 2.21 -16.20
CA ALA A 333 -10.56 2.07 -16.43
C ALA A 333 -11.10 3.10 -17.45
N PHE A 334 -10.51 3.08 -18.66
CA PHE A 334 -10.83 4.03 -19.74
C PHE A 334 -12.30 4.02 -20.15
N ASP A 335 -12.97 2.89 -20.00
CA ASP A 335 -14.38 2.67 -20.32
C ASP A 335 -15.35 3.51 -19.51
N ILE A 336 -14.96 3.90 -18.28
CA ILE A 336 -15.77 4.73 -17.40
C ILE A 336 -15.17 6.12 -17.14
N ALA A 337 -14.00 6.42 -17.70
CA ALA A 337 -13.32 7.70 -17.48
C ALA A 337 -14.17 8.88 -18.00
N GLY A 338 -14.22 9.96 -17.23
CA GLY A 338 -14.98 11.16 -17.56
C GLY A 338 -16.50 11.04 -17.37
N GLN A 339 -17.00 9.92 -16.84
CA GLN A 339 -18.43 9.73 -16.56
C GLN A 339 -18.80 10.11 -15.11
N GLY A 340 -17.83 10.34 -14.24
CA GLY A 340 -18.06 10.71 -12.85
C GLY A 340 -18.61 9.57 -11.97
N ILE A 341 -18.54 8.32 -12.43
CA ILE A 341 -19.07 7.14 -11.71
C ILE A 341 -17.96 6.31 -11.02
N ALA A 342 -16.69 6.62 -11.29
CA ALA A 342 -15.57 5.94 -10.66
C ALA A 342 -15.56 6.19 -9.14
N ARG A 343 -15.35 5.12 -8.36
CA ARG A 343 -15.36 5.15 -6.89
C ARG A 343 -13.96 5.46 -6.36
N PRO A 344 -13.82 6.46 -5.44
CA PRO A 344 -12.52 6.87 -4.93
C PRO A 344 -12.00 6.02 -3.76
N ASP A 345 -12.72 4.98 -3.31
CA ASP A 345 -12.47 4.27 -2.06
C ASP A 345 -11.03 3.75 -1.95
N SER A 346 -10.52 3.08 -2.99
CA SER A 346 -9.16 2.54 -3.01
C SER A 346 -8.10 3.67 -3.03
N LEU A 347 -8.33 4.80 -3.73
CA LEU A 347 -7.42 5.96 -3.67
C LEU A 347 -7.43 6.61 -2.28
N VAL A 348 -8.60 6.75 -1.67
CA VAL A 348 -8.75 7.28 -0.29
C VAL A 348 -8.01 6.38 0.69
N ALA A 349 -8.15 5.06 0.57
CA ALA A 349 -7.40 4.09 1.38
C ALA A 349 -5.88 4.22 1.16
N ALA A 350 -5.44 4.37 -0.10
CA ALA A 350 -4.04 4.55 -0.45
C ALA A 350 -3.43 5.83 0.15
N LEU A 351 -4.16 6.97 0.10
CA LEU A 351 -3.74 8.23 0.71
C LEU A 351 -3.61 8.11 2.24
N ARG A 352 -4.61 7.53 2.91
CA ARG A 352 -4.57 7.31 4.37
C ARG A 352 -3.44 6.39 4.78
N LEU A 353 -3.24 5.30 4.04
CA LEU A 353 -2.16 4.36 4.32
C LEU A 353 -0.80 5.02 4.13
N ALA A 354 -0.57 5.75 3.02
CA ALA A 354 0.68 6.47 2.76
C ALA A 354 1.06 7.38 3.91
N ASP A 355 0.12 8.17 4.40
CA ASP A 355 0.29 9.10 5.49
C ASP A 355 0.68 8.41 6.82
N ARG A 356 0.05 7.28 7.14
CA ARG A 356 0.38 6.48 8.33
C ARG A 356 1.78 5.86 8.22
N LEU A 357 2.11 5.29 7.07
CA LEU A 357 3.43 4.68 6.84
C LEU A 357 4.54 5.72 6.88
N ALA A 358 4.33 6.90 6.32
CA ALA A 358 5.29 8.00 6.35
C ALA A 358 5.50 8.52 7.78
N ALA A 359 4.43 8.68 8.57
CA ALA A 359 4.52 9.09 9.97
C ALA A 359 5.32 8.08 10.82
N ASN A 360 5.08 6.78 10.62
CA ASN A 360 5.83 5.73 11.33
C ASN A 360 7.32 5.73 10.94
N ALA A 361 7.62 5.88 9.65
CA ALA A 361 9.00 5.96 9.17
C ALA A 361 9.74 7.18 9.78
N ALA A 362 9.08 8.34 9.86
CA ALA A 362 9.64 9.54 10.47
C ALA A 362 9.90 9.37 11.97
N LEU A 363 8.99 8.73 12.70
CA LEU A 363 9.17 8.44 14.13
C LEU A 363 10.38 7.54 14.41
N ARG A 364 10.61 6.54 13.55
CA ARG A 364 11.80 5.67 13.69
C ARG A 364 13.11 6.36 13.38
N SER A 365 13.10 7.31 12.44
CA SER A 365 14.29 8.08 12.05
C SER A 365 14.61 9.21 13.03
N SER A 366 13.72 9.49 13.98
CA SER A 366 13.90 10.58 14.96
C SER A 366 14.96 10.24 16.00
N PRO A 367 15.91 11.17 16.32
CA PRO A 367 16.89 11.00 17.40
C PRO A 367 16.27 10.86 18.79
N LEU A 368 15.01 11.25 18.96
CA LEU A 368 14.25 11.14 20.21
C LEU A 368 13.79 9.70 20.52
N GLY A 369 14.44 8.68 19.97
CA GLY A 369 14.18 7.26 20.06
C GLY A 369 13.35 6.87 21.28
N GLY A 370 12.02 6.66 21.09
CA GLY A 370 11.10 6.30 22.16
C GLY A 370 9.67 6.82 21.95
N ALA A 371 9.40 7.60 20.93
CA ALA A 371 8.02 7.95 20.58
C ALA A 371 7.27 6.67 20.21
N GLU A 372 6.16 6.41 20.90
CA GLU A 372 5.32 5.23 20.72
C GLU A 372 4.85 5.17 19.25
N ILE A 373 5.43 4.25 18.48
CA ILE A 373 5.04 3.97 17.11
C ILE A 373 3.57 3.55 17.14
N ILE A 374 2.76 4.07 16.24
CA ILE A 374 1.36 3.67 16.12
C ILE A 374 1.33 2.26 15.53
N PRO A 375 1.08 1.19 16.35
CA PRO A 375 1.08 -0.17 15.84
C PRO A 375 0.01 -0.30 14.77
N PHE A 376 0.39 -0.86 13.65
CA PHE A 376 -0.52 -1.23 12.60
C PHE A 376 -0.96 -2.68 12.86
N SER A 377 -2.03 -2.87 13.63
CA SER A 377 -2.69 -4.16 13.63
C SER A 377 -3.33 -4.33 12.26
N VAL A 378 -2.94 -5.35 11.52
CA VAL A 378 -3.63 -5.77 10.29
C VAL A 378 -5.10 -6.09 10.61
N TYR A 379 -5.38 -6.36 11.88
CA TYR A 379 -6.72 -6.56 12.44
C TYR A 379 -7.02 -5.46 13.47
N ALA A 380 -7.42 -4.27 13.02
CA ALA A 380 -7.88 -3.21 13.89
C ALA A 380 -9.07 -3.71 14.73
N GLY A 381 -8.81 -4.00 16.02
CA GLY A 381 -9.84 -4.38 17.00
C GLY A 381 -9.68 -5.73 17.70
N ARG A 382 -8.64 -6.52 17.42
CA ARG A 382 -8.43 -7.79 18.15
C ARG A 382 -7.14 -7.73 19.00
N PRO A 383 -7.22 -7.96 20.33
CA PRO A 383 -6.03 -8.08 21.16
C PRO A 383 -5.19 -9.27 20.69
N ARG A 384 -3.85 -9.10 20.62
CA ARG A 384 -2.93 -10.22 20.49
C ARG A 384 -3.18 -11.17 21.64
N SER A 385 -3.64 -12.39 21.37
CA SER A 385 -3.74 -13.41 22.42
C SER A 385 -2.32 -13.82 22.84
N PRO A 386 -1.92 -13.63 24.09
CA PRO A 386 -0.66 -14.17 24.59
C PRO A 386 -0.77 -15.70 24.55
N GLY A 387 0.03 -16.40 23.77
CA GLY A 387 0.18 -17.85 23.85
C GLY A 387 -0.27 -18.71 22.68
N ALA A 388 -0.57 -18.14 21.50
CA ALA A 388 -0.84 -18.96 20.32
C ALA A 388 0.49 -19.52 19.70
N HIS A 389 1.24 -20.31 20.48
CA HIS A 389 2.52 -20.89 20.05
C HIS A 389 2.42 -22.26 19.41
N HIS A 390 1.25 -22.88 19.34
CA HIS A 390 1.09 -24.20 18.69
C HIS A 390 -0.16 -24.22 17.81
N PHE A 391 0.03 -24.15 16.52
CA PHE A 391 -0.85 -24.74 15.53
C PHE A 391 -0.13 -26.01 15.06
N ASP A 392 -0.41 -27.11 15.72
CA ASP A 392 -0.06 -28.41 15.19
C ASP A 392 -1.00 -28.72 14.03
N ALA A 393 -0.41 -28.92 12.84
CA ALA A 393 -1.13 -29.23 11.60
C ALA A 393 -1.70 -30.66 11.58
N GLU A 394 -1.73 -31.35 12.73
CA GLU A 394 -2.12 -32.77 12.84
C GLU A 394 -3.55 -33.01 13.36
N ASP A 395 -4.30 -31.97 13.74
CA ASP A 395 -5.59 -32.16 14.43
C ASP A 395 -6.84 -31.81 13.61
N GLU A 396 -6.86 -31.89 12.30
CA GLU A 396 -8.14 -31.98 11.55
C GLU A 396 -7.98 -32.75 10.23
N LEU A 397 -8.16 -34.08 10.30
CA LEU A 397 -8.67 -34.92 9.23
C LEU A 397 -10.17 -35.13 9.44
#